data_bc1e051b609648c0048529923efdacc6
#
_entry.id   bc1e051b609648c0048529923efdacc6
#
_cell.length_a   1.000
_cell.length_b   1.000
_cell.length_c   1.000
_cell.angle_alpha   90.00
_cell.angle_beta   90.00
_cell.angle_gamma   90.00
#
_symmetry.space_group_name_H-M   'P 1'
#
loop_
_entity.id
_entity.type
_entity.pdbx_description
1 polymer ?
#
loop_
_entity_poly.entity_id
_entity_poly.type
_entity_poly.pdbx_seq_one_letter_code
_entity_poly.pdbx_strand_id
1 'polypeptide(L)'
;MKKRVIAVIAVLALSVAMFGCKAGSDTGNGKKQREESAGDMGTEGKATAEEETEIQVFIAASLNTVMTELAKEYQKDHPNVKIIYNADSSGTLLTQIEEGYECDLFFSAAQKQMDVLEADGFLVDGTRSDVVNNQVVVITLKDSKTKVKGLANLQDAESIALAGGSVPVGKYTRQALVNMGIIHTSNDPDSITAQEISEAFGGVEISEQEC
;
A
#
# COMPACT_ATOMS: atom_id res chain seq x y z
N MET A 1 -40.18 -1.17 21.82
CA MET A 1 -40.80 -0.52 20.65
C MET A 1 -40.03 -0.94 19.41
N LYS A 2 -40.66 -1.73 18.55
CA LYS A 2 -40.03 -2.29 17.34
C LYS A 2 -40.10 -1.25 16.21
N LYS A 3 -38.94 -0.81 15.65
CA LYS A 3 -38.92 -0.02 14.43
C LYS A 3 -38.65 -0.94 13.25
N ARG A 4 -39.62 -0.99 12.34
CA ARG A 4 -39.56 -1.74 11.08
C ARG A 4 -38.70 -0.96 10.07
N VAL A 5 -37.75 -1.63 9.47
CA VAL A 5 -37.01 -1.14 8.30
C VAL A 5 -37.75 -1.65 7.06
N ILE A 6 -38.18 -0.72 6.22
CA ILE A 6 -38.84 -1.02 4.94
C ILE A 6 -37.74 -1.03 3.87
N ALA A 7 -37.53 -2.20 3.26
CA ALA A 7 -36.67 -2.34 2.08
C ALA A 7 -37.50 -2.02 0.83
N VAL A 8 -37.08 -1.04 0.05
CA VAL A 8 -37.64 -0.73 -1.27
C VAL A 8 -36.76 -1.40 -2.32
N ILE A 9 -37.32 -2.44 -2.95
CA ILE A 9 -36.71 -3.10 -4.11
C ILE A 9 -37.29 -2.41 -5.36
N ALA A 10 -36.46 -1.70 -6.10
CA ALA A 10 -36.81 -1.19 -7.42
C ALA A 10 -36.37 -2.19 -8.50
N VAL A 11 -37.35 -2.88 -9.10
CA VAL A 11 -37.14 -3.74 -10.26
C VAL A 11 -37.22 -2.88 -11.51
N LEU A 12 -36.11 -2.76 -12.25
CA LEU A 12 -36.06 -2.12 -13.57
C LEU A 12 -36.11 -3.22 -14.65
N ALA A 13 -37.23 -3.32 -15.34
CA ALA A 13 -37.40 -4.20 -16.48
C ALA A 13 -36.77 -3.58 -17.72
N LEU A 14 -35.82 -4.28 -18.35
CA LEU A 14 -35.18 -3.89 -19.59
C LEU A 14 -35.84 -4.63 -20.77
N SER A 15 -36.52 -3.88 -21.64
CA SER A 15 -37.12 -4.35 -22.86
C SER A 15 -36.13 -4.50 -23.99
N VAL A 16 -36.06 -5.71 -24.55
CA VAL A 16 -35.25 -6.07 -25.74
C VAL A 16 -36.04 -5.66 -27.00
N ALA A 17 -35.42 -4.87 -27.86
CA ALA A 17 -35.87 -4.63 -29.21
C ALA A 17 -34.95 -5.32 -30.22
N MET A 18 -35.51 -6.34 -30.89
CA MET A 18 -34.86 -6.98 -32.05
C MET A 18 -35.17 -6.20 -33.34
N PHE A 19 -34.15 -6.00 -34.16
CA PHE A 19 -34.25 -5.77 -35.61
C PHE A 19 -33.10 -6.57 -36.23
N GLY A 20 -33.29 -7.54 -37.00
CA GLY A 20 -34.00 -7.75 -38.26
C GLY A 20 -32.97 -7.93 -39.36
N CYS A 21 -32.69 -9.20 -39.75
CA CYS A 21 -31.82 -9.60 -40.87
C CYS A 21 -32.35 -9.09 -42.19
N LYS A 22 -31.44 -8.77 -43.13
CA LYS A 22 -31.72 -8.95 -44.57
C LYS A 22 -30.48 -9.50 -45.31
N ALA A 23 -30.65 -10.68 -45.83
CA ALA A 23 -29.75 -11.35 -46.75
C ALA A 23 -29.83 -10.72 -48.15
N GLY A 24 -28.73 -10.74 -48.87
CA GLY A 24 -28.65 -10.43 -50.28
C GLY A 24 -27.44 -11.17 -50.87
N SER A 25 -27.73 -12.27 -51.57
CA SER A 25 -26.81 -13.02 -52.40
C SER A 25 -26.61 -12.28 -53.73
N ASP A 26 -25.39 -12.22 -54.26
CA ASP A 26 -25.22 -12.39 -55.68
C ASP A 26 -23.83 -12.94 -56.04
N THR A 27 -23.84 -13.80 -57.02
CA THR A 27 -22.82 -14.63 -57.60
C THR A 27 -22.07 -13.85 -58.70
N GLY A 28 -20.74 -14.03 -58.79
CA GLY A 28 -19.95 -13.51 -59.91
C GLY A 28 -18.57 -14.17 -60.02
N ASN A 29 -18.53 -15.11 -60.93
CA ASN A 29 -17.39 -15.91 -61.34
C ASN A 29 -16.36 -15.12 -62.19
N GLY A 30 -15.03 -15.32 -61.97
CA GLY A 30 -13.99 -14.75 -62.82
C GLY A 30 -12.60 -15.34 -62.57
N LYS A 31 -12.22 -16.30 -63.40
CA LYS A 31 -10.91 -16.96 -63.45
C LYS A 31 -9.78 -16.06 -64.00
N LYS A 32 -8.52 -16.49 -63.67
CA LYS A 32 -7.20 -16.29 -64.34
C LYS A 32 -6.41 -15.09 -63.73
N GLN A 33 -5.12 -15.18 -63.52
CA GLN A 33 -4.03 -16.06 -64.00
C GLN A 33 -2.81 -15.88 -63.08
N ARG A 34 -2.01 -16.88 -63.05
CA ARG A 34 -0.70 -17.12 -62.43
C ARG A 34 0.37 -16.22 -63.06
N GLU A 35 1.21 -15.58 -62.24
CA GLU A 35 2.60 -15.32 -62.57
C GLU A 35 3.47 -15.44 -61.31
N GLU A 36 4.44 -16.33 -61.40
CA GLU A 36 5.55 -16.53 -60.50
C GLU A 36 6.53 -15.35 -60.64
N SER A 37 6.95 -14.80 -59.53
CA SER A 37 8.26 -14.12 -59.45
C SER A 37 8.87 -14.43 -58.09
N ALA A 38 9.96 -15.19 -58.12
CA ALA A 38 10.84 -15.44 -57.01
C ALA A 38 11.67 -14.19 -56.74
N GLY A 39 11.90 -13.89 -55.47
CA GLY A 39 12.91 -12.92 -55.10
C GLY A 39 12.73 -12.36 -53.72
N ASP A 40 13.68 -12.77 -52.93
CA ASP A 40 14.25 -12.11 -51.78
C ASP A 40 13.77 -12.54 -50.39
N MET A 41 14.61 -13.39 -49.78
CA MET A 41 14.65 -13.70 -48.38
C MET A 41 15.24 -12.49 -47.62
N GLY A 42 14.39 -11.54 -47.28
CA GLY A 42 14.66 -10.60 -46.19
C GLY A 42 14.16 -11.19 -44.88
N THR A 43 15.05 -11.77 -44.11
CA THR A 43 14.78 -12.13 -42.72
C THR A 43 14.69 -10.83 -41.92
N GLU A 44 13.56 -10.15 -42.01
CA GLU A 44 13.19 -9.16 -41.02
C GLU A 44 12.89 -9.89 -39.72
N GLY A 45 13.82 -9.85 -38.80
CA GLY A 45 13.60 -10.23 -37.42
C GLY A 45 12.45 -9.38 -36.88
N LYS A 46 11.25 -9.97 -36.85
CA LYS A 46 10.11 -9.44 -36.13
C LYS A 46 10.53 -9.38 -34.67
N ALA A 47 11.05 -8.22 -34.20
CA ALA A 47 11.13 -7.91 -32.82
C ALA A 47 9.70 -8.06 -32.28
N THR A 48 9.44 -9.13 -31.56
CA THR A 48 8.23 -9.24 -30.74
C THR A 48 8.32 -8.09 -29.78
N ALA A 49 7.48 -7.07 -29.95
CA ALA A 49 7.27 -6.05 -28.93
C ALA A 49 6.91 -6.82 -27.65
N GLU A 50 7.77 -6.75 -26.64
CA GLU A 50 7.46 -7.32 -25.34
C GLU A 50 6.17 -6.65 -24.87
N GLU A 51 5.22 -7.45 -24.44
CA GLU A 51 3.91 -6.97 -24.00
C GLU A 51 4.11 -6.11 -22.77
N GLU A 52 3.52 -4.91 -22.74
CA GLU A 52 3.60 -4.01 -21.60
C GLU A 52 2.84 -4.64 -20.42
N THR A 53 3.50 -4.79 -19.27
CA THR A 53 2.94 -5.38 -18.06
C THR A 53 2.79 -4.29 -17.00
N GLU A 54 1.58 -4.08 -16.51
CA GLU A 54 1.31 -3.19 -15.36
C GLU A 54 1.32 -4.00 -14.06
N ILE A 55 1.96 -3.47 -13.01
CA ILE A 55 2.00 -4.06 -11.66
C ILE A 55 1.42 -3.03 -10.70
N GLN A 56 0.35 -3.41 -9.98
CA GLN A 56 -0.30 -2.61 -8.95
C GLN A 56 0.39 -2.84 -7.61
N VAL A 57 1.06 -1.83 -7.08
CA VAL A 57 1.85 -1.95 -5.85
C VAL A 57 1.30 -1.03 -4.78
N PHE A 58 0.76 -1.60 -3.72
CA PHE A 58 0.31 -0.85 -2.55
C PHE A 58 1.47 -0.69 -1.57
N ILE A 59 1.75 0.54 -1.17
CA ILE A 59 2.89 0.87 -0.32
C ILE A 59 2.49 1.75 0.84
N ALA A 60 2.98 1.46 2.04
CA ALA A 60 2.86 2.39 3.14
C ALA A 60 3.44 3.76 2.74
N ALA A 61 2.74 4.86 3.05
CA ALA A 61 3.07 6.22 2.60
C ALA A 61 4.52 6.63 2.91
N SER A 62 5.07 6.15 4.03
CA SER A 62 6.48 6.39 4.41
C SER A 62 7.50 5.82 3.43
N LEU A 63 7.11 4.87 2.60
CA LEU A 63 7.98 4.21 1.61
C LEU A 63 7.95 4.90 0.24
N ASN A 64 7.05 5.86 0.01
CA ASN A 64 6.77 6.41 -1.32
C ASN A 64 8.03 6.91 -2.03
N THR A 65 8.87 7.67 -1.36
CA THR A 65 10.10 8.23 -1.96
C THR A 65 11.06 7.13 -2.42
N VAL A 66 11.40 6.20 -1.53
CA VAL A 66 12.37 5.13 -1.83
C VAL A 66 11.82 4.16 -2.87
N MET A 67 10.55 3.82 -2.81
CA MET A 67 9.94 2.91 -3.78
C MET A 67 9.85 3.53 -5.17
N THR A 68 9.58 4.84 -5.26
CA THR A 68 9.62 5.56 -6.55
C THR A 68 11.01 5.54 -7.17
N GLU A 69 12.06 5.65 -6.37
CA GLU A 69 13.45 5.55 -6.86
C GLU A 69 13.78 4.13 -7.30
N LEU A 70 13.40 3.12 -6.52
CA LEU A 70 13.58 1.72 -6.87
C LEU A 70 12.87 1.33 -8.17
N ALA A 71 11.64 1.84 -8.39
CA ALA A 71 10.92 1.60 -9.64
C ALA A 71 11.69 2.13 -10.85
N LYS A 72 12.28 3.32 -10.75
CA LYS A 72 13.09 3.89 -11.84
C LYS A 72 14.33 3.05 -12.14
N GLU A 73 14.98 2.49 -11.11
CA GLU A 73 16.11 1.58 -11.33
C GLU A 73 15.67 0.26 -11.97
N TYR A 74 14.60 -0.34 -11.46
CA TYR A 74 14.04 -1.59 -11.99
C TYR A 74 13.62 -1.47 -13.46
N GLN A 75 12.98 -0.36 -13.83
CA GLN A 75 12.52 -0.10 -15.20
C GLN A 75 13.65 0.10 -16.22
N LYS A 76 14.90 0.37 -15.79
CA LYS A 76 16.04 0.41 -16.72
C LYS A 76 16.31 -0.95 -17.34
N ASP A 77 16.17 -2.01 -16.54
CA ASP A 77 16.39 -3.39 -16.97
C ASP A 77 15.10 -4.06 -17.47
N HIS A 78 13.94 -3.49 -17.12
CA HIS A 78 12.61 -4.00 -17.45
C HIS A 78 11.73 -2.89 -18.04
N PRO A 79 12.05 -2.36 -19.24
CA PRO A 79 11.37 -1.19 -19.80
C PRO A 79 9.90 -1.45 -20.19
N ASN A 80 9.51 -2.71 -20.33
CA ASN A 80 8.14 -3.15 -20.60
C ASN A 80 7.28 -3.30 -19.33
N VAL A 81 7.86 -3.08 -18.13
CA VAL A 81 7.12 -3.14 -16.86
C VAL A 81 6.78 -1.74 -16.38
N LYS A 82 5.49 -1.51 -16.15
CA LYS A 82 4.96 -0.28 -15.56
C LYS A 82 4.51 -0.55 -14.13
N ILE A 83 5.14 0.12 -13.16
CA ILE A 83 4.78 0.00 -11.75
C ILE A 83 3.86 1.15 -11.39
N ILE A 84 2.68 0.83 -10.86
CA ILE A 84 1.66 1.78 -10.42
C ILE A 84 1.57 1.71 -8.91
N TYR A 85 1.89 2.81 -8.24
CA TYR A 85 1.83 2.88 -6.78
C TYR A 85 0.51 3.44 -6.27
N ASN A 86 -0.04 2.78 -5.25
CA ASN A 86 -1.05 3.31 -4.36
C ASN A 86 -0.39 3.48 -2.98
N ALA A 87 -0.19 4.74 -2.56
CA ALA A 87 0.53 5.08 -1.34
C ALA A 87 -0.42 5.68 -0.30
N ASP A 88 -0.63 4.98 0.80
CA ASP A 88 -1.50 5.42 1.91
C ASP A 88 -1.04 4.77 3.23
N SER A 89 -1.78 4.96 4.32
CA SER A 89 -1.56 4.22 5.55
C SER A 89 -1.75 2.72 5.31
N SER A 90 -0.96 1.88 5.98
CA SER A 90 -1.10 0.43 5.83
C SER A 90 -2.49 -0.09 6.21
N GLY A 91 -3.19 0.62 7.11
CA GLY A 91 -4.57 0.30 7.48
C GLY A 91 -5.58 0.60 6.36
N THR A 92 -5.46 1.77 5.71
CA THR A 92 -6.31 2.14 4.57
C THR A 92 -6.11 1.15 3.41
N LEU A 93 -4.84 0.81 3.13
CA LEU A 93 -4.50 -0.14 2.06
C LEU A 93 -5.04 -1.55 2.33
N LEU A 94 -4.97 -2.01 3.59
CA LEU A 94 -5.63 -3.26 4.00
C LEU A 94 -7.11 -3.24 3.65
N THR A 95 -7.84 -2.19 4.06
CA THR A 95 -9.28 -2.07 3.77
C THR A 95 -9.56 -2.09 2.27
N GLN A 96 -8.76 -1.42 1.46
CA GLN A 96 -8.91 -1.45 -0.01
C GLN A 96 -8.73 -2.84 -0.59
N ILE A 97 -7.74 -3.62 -0.09
CA ILE A 97 -7.54 -5.01 -0.52
C ILE A 97 -8.77 -5.88 -0.14
N GLU A 98 -9.27 -5.72 1.09
CA GLU A 98 -10.48 -6.42 1.56
C GLU A 98 -11.73 -6.04 0.74
N GLU A 99 -11.80 -4.81 0.24
CA GLU A 99 -12.85 -4.32 -0.66
C GLU A 99 -12.68 -4.79 -2.12
N GLY A 100 -11.60 -5.50 -2.44
CA GLY A 100 -11.36 -6.10 -3.76
C GLY A 100 -10.65 -5.19 -4.76
N TYR A 101 -9.91 -4.19 -4.32
CA TYR A 101 -9.03 -3.44 -5.20
C TYR A 101 -7.89 -4.34 -5.69
N GLU A 102 -7.53 -4.19 -6.97
CA GLU A 102 -6.40 -4.93 -7.55
C GLU A 102 -5.07 -4.52 -6.88
N CYS A 103 -4.37 -5.51 -6.35
CA CYS A 103 -3.08 -5.35 -5.67
C CYS A 103 -2.21 -6.58 -5.93
N ASP A 104 -1.15 -6.41 -6.72
CA ASP A 104 -0.20 -7.48 -7.00
C ASP A 104 0.86 -7.62 -5.91
N LEU A 105 1.22 -6.50 -5.26
CA LEU A 105 2.24 -6.45 -4.23
C LEU A 105 1.89 -5.44 -3.15
N PHE A 106 1.94 -5.84 -1.89
CA PHE A 106 1.70 -4.98 -0.75
C PHE A 106 2.92 -4.85 0.16
N PHE A 107 3.41 -3.62 0.36
CA PHE A 107 4.43 -3.27 1.34
C PHE A 107 3.79 -2.57 2.54
N SER A 108 3.50 -3.34 3.57
CA SER A 108 3.01 -2.82 4.85
C SER A 108 4.16 -2.31 5.72
N ALA A 109 3.93 -1.20 6.45
CA ALA A 109 4.85 -0.74 7.49
C ALA A 109 4.67 -1.46 8.83
N ALA A 110 3.70 -2.37 8.96
CA ALA A 110 3.45 -3.10 10.18
C ALA A 110 3.00 -4.55 9.89
N GLN A 111 3.41 -5.47 10.77
CA GLN A 111 3.08 -6.89 10.69
C GLN A 111 1.57 -7.16 10.77
N LYS A 112 0.87 -6.40 11.62
CA LYS A 112 -0.57 -6.59 11.90
C LYS A 112 -1.43 -6.67 10.63
N GLN A 113 -1.20 -5.81 9.65
CA GLN A 113 -1.97 -5.81 8.40
C GLN A 113 -1.67 -7.07 7.57
N MET A 114 -0.43 -7.52 7.59
CA MET A 114 -0.04 -8.76 6.92
C MET A 114 -0.64 -9.99 7.62
N ASP A 115 -0.73 -9.97 8.96
CA ASP A 115 -1.36 -11.04 9.74
C ASP A 115 -2.84 -11.20 9.39
N VAL A 116 -3.55 -10.08 9.20
CA VAL A 116 -4.96 -10.07 8.77
C VAL A 116 -5.10 -10.66 7.37
N LEU A 117 -4.35 -10.14 6.40
CA LEU A 117 -4.42 -10.62 5.00
C LEU A 117 -4.06 -12.11 4.88
N GLU A 118 -3.11 -12.59 5.67
CA GLU A 118 -2.72 -14.00 5.68
C GLU A 118 -3.82 -14.88 6.28
N ALA A 119 -4.41 -14.46 7.42
CA ALA A 119 -5.50 -15.17 8.08
C ALA A 119 -6.76 -15.25 7.20
N ASP A 120 -7.04 -14.21 6.43
CA ASP A 120 -8.21 -14.11 5.56
C ASP A 120 -7.97 -14.70 4.15
N GLY A 121 -6.75 -15.22 3.89
CA GLY A 121 -6.40 -15.91 2.64
C GLY A 121 -6.21 -15.02 1.43
N PHE A 122 -5.88 -13.74 1.62
CA PHE A 122 -5.56 -12.80 0.53
C PHE A 122 -4.14 -12.92 0.00
N LEU A 123 -3.25 -13.61 0.73
CA LEU A 123 -1.86 -13.78 0.30
C LEU A 123 -1.68 -15.07 -0.50
N VAL A 124 -0.81 -15.03 -1.49
CA VAL A 124 -0.30 -16.26 -2.11
C VAL A 124 0.62 -16.98 -1.13
N ASP A 125 0.39 -18.26 -0.93
CA ASP A 125 1.13 -19.06 0.05
C ASP A 125 2.65 -18.92 -0.11
N GLY A 126 3.32 -18.63 1.02
CA GLY A 126 4.79 -18.53 1.08
C GLY A 126 5.40 -17.28 0.45
N THR A 127 4.60 -16.29 0.05
CA THR A 127 5.11 -15.04 -0.54
C THR A 127 5.36 -13.93 0.49
N ARG A 128 4.83 -14.06 1.71
CA ARG A 128 5.08 -13.10 2.79
C ARG A 128 6.53 -13.15 3.25
N SER A 129 7.19 -11.99 3.32
CA SER A 129 8.55 -11.88 3.85
C SER A 129 8.79 -10.54 4.55
N ASP A 130 9.66 -10.55 5.56
CA ASP A 130 10.18 -9.33 6.18
C ASP A 130 11.32 -8.79 5.32
N VAL A 131 11.08 -7.68 4.65
CA VAL A 131 12.05 -7.09 3.70
C VAL A 131 13.10 -6.26 4.44
N VAL A 132 12.67 -5.44 5.41
CA VAL A 132 13.53 -4.57 6.21
C VAL A 132 13.05 -4.52 7.64
N ASN A 133 14.00 -4.29 8.57
CA ASN A 133 13.70 -3.99 9.96
C ASN A 133 13.81 -2.49 10.21
N ASN A 134 12.93 -1.96 11.05
CA ASN A 134 12.96 -0.58 11.49
C ASN A 134 13.16 -0.50 13.01
N GLN A 135 13.66 0.65 13.47
CA GLN A 135 13.86 0.94 14.89
C GLN A 135 13.35 2.33 15.23
N VAL A 136 12.69 2.46 16.37
CA VAL A 136 12.37 3.76 16.93
C VAL A 136 13.64 4.37 17.53
N VAL A 137 13.93 5.60 17.13
CA VAL A 137 15.12 6.33 17.60
C VAL A 137 14.72 7.69 18.12
N VAL A 138 15.51 8.21 19.05
CA VAL A 138 15.41 9.60 19.50
C VAL A 138 16.29 10.46 18.60
N ILE A 139 15.71 11.49 18.01
CA ILE A 139 16.44 12.45 17.19
C ILE A 139 16.42 13.83 17.85
N THR A 140 17.49 14.59 17.65
CA THR A 140 17.60 15.99 18.08
C THR A 140 18.13 16.82 16.91
N LEU A 141 17.89 18.11 16.93
CA LEU A 141 18.52 19.01 15.97
C LEU A 141 20.04 18.95 16.12
N LYS A 142 20.76 19.06 15.00
CA LYS A 142 22.24 18.98 14.96
C LYS A 142 22.93 19.94 15.92
N ASP A 143 22.35 21.14 16.07
CA ASP A 143 22.90 22.21 16.92
C ASP A 143 22.15 22.33 18.26
N SER A 144 21.35 21.33 18.62
CA SER A 144 20.62 21.29 19.88
C SER A 144 21.58 21.22 21.07
N LYS A 145 21.28 22.01 22.10
CA LYS A 145 22.01 21.98 23.37
C LYS A 145 21.37 21.04 24.40
N THR A 146 20.43 20.21 23.95
CA THR A 146 19.77 19.24 24.82
C THR A 146 20.76 18.32 25.52
N LYS A 147 20.45 17.93 26.76
CA LYS A 147 21.19 16.91 27.51
C LYS A 147 20.71 15.49 27.23
N VAL A 148 19.62 15.35 26.45
CA VAL A 148 19.05 14.05 26.10
C VAL A 148 20.08 13.22 25.31
N LYS A 149 20.26 11.97 25.73
CA LYS A 149 21.17 11.00 25.10
C LYS A 149 20.43 9.77 24.57
N GLY A 150 19.16 9.61 24.92
CA GLY A 150 18.34 8.47 24.51
C GLY A 150 17.02 8.43 25.28
N LEU A 151 16.28 7.34 25.12
CA LEU A 151 14.98 7.17 25.78
C LEU A 151 15.07 7.24 27.33
N ALA A 152 16.18 6.75 27.91
CA ALA A 152 16.33 6.67 29.37
C ALA A 152 16.45 8.01 30.09
N ASN A 153 16.72 9.11 29.38
CA ASN A 153 16.83 10.44 29.99
C ASN A 153 16.04 11.52 29.20
N LEU A 154 14.88 11.15 28.69
CA LEU A 154 13.98 12.08 28.01
C LEU A 154 13.46 13.18 28.91
N GLN A 155 13.43 12.98 30.25
CA GLN A 155 13.09 13.99 31.23
C GLN A 155 14.02 15.24 31.23
N ASP A 156 15.21 15.12 30.60
CA ASP A 156 16.13 16.24 30.45
C ASP A 156 15.81 17.13 29.22
N ALA A 157 14.76 16.79 28.48
CA ALA A 157 14.26 17.61 27.38
C ALA A 157 13.43 18.80 27.90
N GLU A 158 13.44 19.90 27.14
CA GLU A 158 12.51 21.01 27.35
C GLU A 158 11.11 20.67 26.85
N SER A 159 11.05 19.99 25.69
CA SER A 159 9.83 19.44 25.09
C SER A 159 10.14 18.21 24.26
N ILE A 160 9.15 17.37 24.05
CA ILE A 160 9.25 16.14 23.24
C ILE A 160 8.13 16.15 22.21
N ALA A 161 8.48 15.97 20.95
CA ALA A 161 7.53 15.70 19.88
C ALA A 161 7.38 14.18 19.68
N LEU A 162 6.15 13.70 19.73
CA LEU A 162 5.81 12.29 19.51
C LEU A 162 4.78 12.17 18.39
N ALA A 163 4.80 11.03 17.72
CA ALA A 163 3.66 10.64 16.91
C ALA A 163 2.51 10.15 17.80
N GLY A 164 1.29 10.44 17.38
CA GLY A 164 0.07 10.02 18.06
C GLY A 164 -0.05 8.49 18.19
N GLY A 165 -0.84 8.03 19.16
CA GLY A 165 -1.07 6.59 19.40
C GLY A 165 -1.80 5.87 18.27
N SER A 166 -2.40 6.60 17.33
CA SER A 166 -3.07 6.04 16.15
C SER A 166 -2.09 5.56 15.07
N VAL A 167 -0.85 6.11 15.02
CA VAL A 167 0.13 5.79 13.98
C VAL A 167 1.21 4.80 14.47
N PRO A 168 1.79 3.97 13.58
CA PRO A 168 2.71 2.90 13.96
C PRO A 168 3.89 3.36 14.81
N VAL A 169 4.59 4.41 14.44
CA VAL A 169 5.75 4.89 15.21
C VAL A 169 5.37 5.37 16.61
N GLY A 170 4.17 5.96 16.78
CA GLY A 170 3.65 6.34 18.09
C GLY A 170 3.35 5.12 18.97
N LYS A 171 2.79 4.05 18.40
CA LYS A 171 2.57 2.77 19.09
C LYS A 171 3.87 2.12 19.51
N TYR A 172 4.84 2.02 18.61
CA TYR A 172 6.16 1.47 18.93
C TYR A 172 6.91 2.27 19.98
N THR A 173 6.74 3.60 19.98
CA THR A 173 7.32 4.45 21.05
C THR A 173 6.71 4.09 22.41
N ARG A 174 5.39 3.99 22.50
CA ARG A 174 4.69 3.62 23.74
C ARG A 174 5.10 2.23 24.23
N GLN A 175 5.15 1.27 23.32
CA GLN A 175 5.62 -0.07 23.63
C GLN A 175 7.08 -0.07 24.12
N ALA A 176 7.95 0.74 23.55
CA ALA A 176 9.34 0.85 23.98
C ALA A 176 9.43 1.45 25.41
N LEU A 177 8.63 2.45 25.73
CA LEU A 177 8.58 3.05 27.08
C LEU A 177 8.12 2.05 28.13
N VAL A 178 7.15 1.19 27.80
CA VAL A 178 6.69 0.11 28.69
C VAL A 178 7.78 -0.97 28.85
N ASN A 179 8.38 -1.42 27.74
CA ASN A 179 9.41 -2.44 27.76
C ASN A 179 10.67 -2.00 28.54
N MET A 180 10.97 -0.72 28.56
CA MET A 180 12.06 -0.13 29.36
C MET A 180 11.68 0.11 30.82
N GLY A 181 10.43 -0.13 31.22
CA GLY A 181 9.95 0.12 32.57
C GLY A 181 9.83 1.61 32.94
N ILE A 182 9.80 2.49 31.94
CA ILE A 182 9.61 3.95 32.16
C ILE A 182 8.15 4.22 32.47
N ILE A 183 7.24 3.53 31.80
CA ILE A 183 5.80 3.58 32.05
C ILE A 183 5.34 2.20 32.50
N HIS A 184 4.61 2.15 33.61
CA HIS A 184 3.98 0.94 34.10
C HIS A 184 2.48 1.00 33.83
N THR A 185 1.99 0.14 32.96
CA THR A 185 0.57 0.03 32.67
C THR A 185 0.13 -1.44 32.65
N SER A 186 -1.10 -1.69 33.07
CA SER A 186 -1.78 -2.98 32.89
C SER A 186 -2.66 -2.99 31.63
N ASN A 187 -2.79 -1.84 30.95
CA ASN A 187 -3.58 -1.66 29.75
C ASN A 187 -2.71 -1.92 28.50
N ASP A 188 -3.37 -1.95 27.35
CA ASP A 188 -2.68 -1.97 26.05
C ASP A 188 -1.75 -0.73 25.95
N PRO A 189 -0.45 -0.91 25.65
CA PRO A 189 0.48 0.20 25.46
C PRO A 189 -0.02 1.25 24.45
N ASP A 190 -0.80 0.84 23.46
CA ASP A 190 -1.39 1.74 22.46
C ASP A 190 -2.35 2.79 23.07
N SER A 191 -2.89 2.51 24.27
CA SER A 191 -3.81 3.40 24.99
C SER A 191 -3.13 4.47 25.82
N ILE A 192 -1.79 4.42 25.97
CA ILE A 192 -1.03 5.41 26.75
C ILE A 192 -1.17 6.79 26.11
N THR A 193 -1.60 7.75 26.92
CA THR A 193 -1.80 9.15 26.50
C THR A 193 -0.51 9.98 26.56
N ALA A 194 -0.48 11.10 25.85
CA ALA A 194 0.60 12.07 25.95
C ALA A 194 0.76 12.61 27.40
N GLN A 195 -0.35 12.73 28.13
CA GLN A 195 -0.35 13.15 29.53
C GLN A 195 0.40 12.15 30.42
N GLU A 196 0.12 10.85 30.28
CA GLU A 196 0.81 9.80 31.05
C GLU A 196 2.30 9.74 30.72
N ILE A 197 2.66 9.97 29.44
CA ILE A 197 4.08 10.07 29.04
C ILE A 197 4.73 11.30 29.67
N SER A 198 4.08 12.45 29.63
CA SER A 198 4.55 13.67 30.26
C SER A 198 4.82 13.47 31.76
N GLU A 199 3.87 12.87 32.48
CA GLU A 199 3.98 12.57 33.90
C GLU A 199 5.14 11.61 34.19
N ALA A 200 5.34 10.57 33.36
CA ALA A 200 6.45 9.63 33.52
C ALA A 200 7.82 10.31 33.36
N PHE A 201 7.89 11.39 32.58
CA PHE A 201 9.10 12.19 32.40
C PHE A 201 9.13 13.46 33.28
N GLY A 202 8.36 13.48 34.36
CA GLY A 202 8.41 14.61 35.36
C GLY A 202 7.75 15.89 34.88
N GLY A 203 6.78 15.80 33.95
CA GLY A 203 6.01 16.92 33.43
C GLY A 203 6.61 17.62 32.22
N VAL A 204 7.47 16.94 31.46
CA VAL A 204 8.00 17.45 30.19
C VAL A 204 6.85 17.68 29.20
N GLU A 205 6.87 18.81 28.51
CA GLU A 205 5.86 19.14 27.51
C GLU A 205 5.90 18.11 26.36
N ILE A 206 4.76 17.47 26.07
CA ILE A 206 4.59 16.53 24.96
C ILE A 206 3.74 17.19 23.89
N SER A 207 4.28 17.27 22.67
CA SER A 207 3.55 17.66 21.46
C SER A 207 3.27 16.42 20.63
N GLU A 208 2.01 16.00 20.56
CA GLU A 208 1.59 14.92 19.66
C GLU A 208 1.32 15.44 18.26
N GLN A 209 1.83 14.70 17.27
CA GLN A 209 1.59 14.97 15.87
C GLN A 209 0.82 13.78 15.26
N GLU A 210 -0.33 14.07 14.68
CA GLU A 210 -1.03 13.16 13.80
C GLU A 210 -0.37 13.25 12.41
N CYS A 211 0.00 12.10 11.84
CA CYS A 211 0.61 12.03 10.51
C CYS A 211 -0.47 11.94 9.45
#